data_abf8cbd1a4872aedc0a84268c6ae71a8
#
_entry.id   abf8cbd1a4872aedc0a84268c6ae71a8
#
_cell.length_a   1.000
_cell.length_b   1.000
_cell.length_c   1.000
_cell.angle_alpha   90.00
_cell.angle_beta   90.00
_cell.angle_gamma   90.00
#
_symmetry.space_group_name_H-M   'P 1'
#
loop_
_entity.id
_entity.type
_entity.pdbx_description
1 polymer ?
#
loop_
_entity_poly.entity_id
_entity_poly.type
_entity_poly.pdbx_seq_one_letter_code
_entity_poly.pdbx_strand_id
1 'polypeptide(L)' 'MNGPDYYQLLGLQPDATDDQIVRAYRRYAAAIHPDRFYDDPAKRSQAEAKIKELNVAMEVLRNPTRRAQYDAKI' A
#
# COMPACT_ATOMS: atom_id res chain seq x y z
N MET A 1 -2.11 3.89 -18.35
CA MET A 1 -2.23 4.28 -16.95
C MET A 1 -0.85 4.57 -16.38
N ASN A 2 -0.71 5.68 -15.71
CA ASN A 2 0.59 6.12 -15.22
C ASN A 2 0.71 5.84 -13.72
N GLY A 3 1.78 5.15 -13.34
CA GLY A 3 2.05 4.81 -11.96
C GLY A 3 1.29 3.59 -11.46
N PRO A 4 1.58 3.16 -10.23
CA PRO A 4 0.94 1.98 -9.64
C PRO A 4 -0.51 2.27 -9.28
N ASP A 5 -1.34 1.24 -9.43
CA ASP A 5 -2.70 1.26 -8.92
C ASP A 5 -2.64 0.93 -7.42
N TYR A 6 -3.10 1.84 -6.58
CA TYR A 6 -3.04 1.67 -5.13
C TYR A 6 -3.84 0.46 -4.66
N TYR A 7 -4.97 0.17 -5.30
CA TYR A 7 -5.74 -1.03 -4.97
C TYR A 7 -4.94 -2.29 -5.28
N GLN A 8 -4.26 -2.32 -6.42
CA GLN A 8 -3.43 -3.48 -6.80
C GLN A 8 -2.25 -3.66 -5.85
N LEU A 9 -1.65 -2.58 -5.37
CA LEU A 9 -0.57 -2.67 -4.37
C LEU A 9 -1.03 -3.42 -3.12
N LEU A 10 -2.30 -3.30 -2.77
CA LEU A 10 -2.89 -3.96 -1.60
C LEU A 10 -3.58 -5.28 -1.97
N GLY A 11 -3.61 -5.65 -3.24
CA GLY A 11 -4.28 -6.86 -3.71
C GLY A 11 -5.80 -6.76 -3.61
N LEU A 12 -6.35 -5.57 -3.79
CA LEU A 12 -7.77 -5.30 -3.63
C LEU A 12 -8.42 -4.80 -4.91
N GLN A 13 -9.75 -4.86 -4.93
CA GLN A 13 -10.56 -4.25 -5.99
C GLN A 13 -10.96 -2.83 -5.60
N PRO A 14 -11.36 -1.99 -6.59
CA PRO A 14 -11.74 -0.60 -6.30
C PRO A 14 -12.95 -0.42 -5.37
N ASP A 15 -13.76 -1.47 -5.20
CA ASP A 15 -14.90 -1.44 -4.29
C ASP A 15 -14.57 -1.86 -2.86
N ALA A 16 -13.27 -2.01 -2.53
CA ALA A 16 -12.84 -2.43 -1.22
C ALA A 16 -13.34 -1.47 -0.13
N THR A 17 -13.75 -2.04 1.00
CA THR A 17 -14.15 -1.25 2.17
C THR A 17 -12.92 -0.74 2.91
N ASP A 18 -13.10 0.28 3.76
CA ASP A 18 -12.02 0.79 4.60
C ASP A 18 -11.40 -0.31 5.45
N ASP A 19 -12.24 -1.21 5.99
CA ASP A 19 -11.77 -2.32 6.80
C ASP A 19 -10.88 -3.27 5.99
N GLN A 20 -11.29 -3.58 4.75
CA GLN A 20 -10.49 -4.42 3.85
C GLN A 20 -9.16 -3.76 3.53
N ILE A 21 -9.15 -2.46 3.33
CA ILE A 21 -7.94 -1.70 3.03
C ILE A 21 -6.97 -1.77 4.22
N VAL A 22 -7.45 -1.53 5.44
CA VAL A 22 -6.62 -1.58 6.64
C VAL A 22 -6.06 -2.99 6.86
N ARG A 23 -6.87 -4.01 6.71
CA ARG A 23 -6.43 -5.41 6.88
C ARG A 23 -5.37 -5.79 5.86
N ALA A 24 -5.57 -5.41 4.61
CA ALA A 24 -4.59 -5.68 3.55
C ALA A 24 -3.26 -4.98 3.86
N TYR A 25 -3.31 -3.73 4.26
CA TYR A 25 -2.11 -2.98 4.62
C TYR A 25 -1.34 -3.67 5.75
N ARG A 26 -2.04 -4.04 6.83
CA ARG A 26 -1.40 -4.70 7.97
C ARG A 26 -0.74 -6.00 7.58
N ARG A 27 -1.40 -6.79 6.73
CA ARG A 27 -0.86 -8.07 6.28
C ARG A 27 0.41 -7.88 5.45
N TYR A 28 0.38 -6.95 4.49
CA TYR A 28 1.55 -6.69 3.66
C TYR A 28 2.69 -6.06 4.46
N ALA A 29 2.38 -5.09 5.32
CA ALA A 29 3.40 -4.43 6.14
C ALA A 29 4.11 -5.42 7.05
N ALA A 30 3.37 -6.36 7.65
CA ALA A 30 3.96 -7.40 8.48
C ALA A 30 4.85 -8.34 7.68
N ALA A 31 4.44 -8.68 6.45
CA ALA A 31 5.19 -9.61 5.61
C ALA A 31 6.50 -9.02 5.08
N ILE A 32 6.54 -7.71 4.84
CA ILE A 32 7.71 -7.04 4.25
C ILE A 32 8.37 -6.04 5.19
N HIS A 33 8.11 -6.15 6.50
CA HIS A 33 8.71 -5.23 7.46
C HIS A 33 10.23 -5.28 7.37
N PRO A 34 10.92 -4.11 7.30
CA PRO A 34 12.38 -4.08 7.13
C PRO A 34 13.15 -4.88 8.18
N ASP A 35 12.64 -4.98 9.41
CA ASP A 35 13.30 -5.72 10.48
C ASP A 35 13.42 -7.22 10.18
N ARG A 36 12.61 -7.74 9.27
CA ARG A 36 12.72 -9.14 8.83
C ARG A 36 13.99 -9.40 8.04
N PHE A 37 14.57 -8.35 7.48
CA PHE A 37 15.74 -8.44 6.59
C PHE A 37 16.95 -7.70 7.16
N TYR A 38 17.08 -7.69 8.48
CA TYR A 38 18.14 -6.93 9.14
C TYR A 38 19.53 -7.36 8.70
N ASP A 39 19.70 -8.64 8.30
CA ASP A 39 20.97 -9.21 7.86
C ASP A 39 21.14 -9.18 6.34
N ASP A 40 20.19 -8.59 5.60
CA ASP A 40 20.25 -8.50 4.14
C ASP A 40 19.94 -7.06 3.71
N PRO A 41 21.00 -6.22 3.54
CA PRO A 41 20.77 -4.80 3.20
C PRO A 41 19.99 -4.57 1.92
N ALA A 42 20.17 -5.42 0.90
CA ALA A 42 19.44 -5.25 -0.36
C ALA A 42 17.95 -5.50 -0.18
N LYS A 43 17.58 -6.59 0.51
CA LYS A 43 16.18 -6.88 0.78
C LYS A 43 15.56 -5.86 1.72
N ARG A 44 16.31 -5.40 2.73
CA ARG A 44 15.83 -4.37 3.64
C ARG A 44 15.50 -3.09 2.89
N SER A 45 16.37 -2.68 1.97
CA SER A 45 16.15 -1.49 1.15
C SER A 45 14.89 -1.63 0.29
N GLN A 46 14.67 -2.80 -0.31
CA GLN A 46 13.48 -3.08 -1.09
C GLN A 46 12.21 -3.04 -0.22
N ALA A 47 12.30 -3.61 0.98
CA ALA A 47 11.18 -3.60 1.92
C ALA A 47 10.82 -2.17 2.34
N GLU A 48 11.83 -1.34 2.62
CA GLU A 48 11.61 0.07 2.97
C GLU A 48 10.92 0.83 1.83
N ALA A 49 11.34 0.61 0.59
CA ALA A 49 10.73 1.25 -0.57
C ALA A 49 9.27 0.81 -0.72
N LYS A 50 8.99 -0.49 -0.53
CA LYS A 50 7.64 -1.02 -0.64
C LYS A 50 6.72 -0.48 0.47
N ILE A 51 7.23 -0.39 1.70
CA ILE A 51 6.48 0.19 2.81
C ILE A 51 6.10 1.64 2.51
N LYS A 52 7.01 2.42 1.92
CA LYS A 52 6.70 3.80 1.54
C LYS A 52 5.56 3.87 0.52
N GLU A 53 5.58 2.98 -0.48
CA GLU A 53 4.49 2.91 -1.46
C GLU A 53 3.16 2.56 -0.80
N LEU A 54 3.17 1.58 0.11
CA LEU A 54 1.96 1.18 0.82
C LEU A 54 1.44 2.31 1.70
N ASN A 55 2.33 3.06 2.34
CA ASN A 55 1.93 4.20 3.17
C ASN A 55 1.25 5.29 2.33
N VAL A 56 1.78 5.58 1.14
CA VAL A 56 1.15 6.54 0.23
C VAL A 56 -0.23 6.06 -0.20
N ALA A 57 -0.35 4.77 -0.54
CA ALA A 57 -1.64 4.19 -0.92
C ALA A 57 -2.66 4.33 0.22
N MET A 58 -2.25 4.05 1.46
CA MET A 58 -3.12 4.19 2.63
C MET A 58 -3.56 5.64 2.84
N GLU A 59 -2.64 6.59 2.69
CA GLU A 59 -2.96 7.99 2.84
C GLU A 59 -4.07 8.43 1.89
N VAL A 60 -4.02 7.93 0.66
CA VAL A 60 -5.02 8.27 -0.35
C VAL A 60 -6.31 7.50 -0.11
N LEU A 61 -6.23 6.18 0.06
CA LEU A 61 -7.42 5.32 0.07
C LEU A 61 -8.22 5.43 1.37
N ARG A 62 -7.61 5.85 2.47
CA ARG A 62 -8.30 6.03 3.74
C ARG A 62 -8.90 7.43 3.93
N ASN A 63 -8.52 8.38 3.08
CA ASN A 63 -9.09 9.71 3.11
C ASN A 63 -10.24 9.76 2.10
N PRO A 64 -11.51 9.96 2.53
CA PRO A 64 -12.65 9.91 1.62
C PRO A 64 -12.53 10.89 0.46
N THR A 65 -12.04 12.09 0.70
CA THR A 65 -11.87 13.09 -0.34
C THR A 65 -10.79 12.69 -1.33
N ARG A 66 -9.63 12.28 -0.83
CA ARG A 66 -8.53 11.85 -1.68
C ARG A 66 -8.87 10.58 -2.46
N ARG A 67 -9.55 9.64 -1.80
CA ARG A 67 -9.99 8.42 -2.47
C ARG A 67 -10.93 8.73 -3.63
N ALA A 68 -11.90 9.61 -3.40
CA ALA A 68 -12.83 10.01 -4.45
C ALA A 68 -12.10 10.65 -5.63
N GLN A 69 -11.12 11.51 -5.35
CA GLN A 69 -10.31 12.14 -6.39
C GLN A 69 -9.47 11.10 -7.16
N TYR A 70 -8.90 10.16 -6.45
CA TYR A 70 -8.11 9.08 -7.05
C TYR A 70 -8.99 8.20 -7.94
N ASP A 71 -10.17 7.80 -7.42
CA ASP A 71 -11.09 6.95 -8.17
C ASP A 71 -11.57 7.61 -9.45
N ALA A 72 -11.71 8.93 -9.44
CA ALA A 72 -12.12 9.69 -10.63
C ALA A 72 -11.05 9.69 -11.73
N LYS A 73 -9.79 9.43 -11.37
CA LYS A 73 -8.67 9.46 -12.32
C LYS A 73 -8.35 8.11 -12.93
N ILE A 74 -8.79 7.03 -12.34
CA ILE A 74 -8.46 5.69 -12.83
C ILE A 74 -9.57 5.01 -13.62
#